data_a73c5a1f2ba899c7fb362691612e1c38
#
_entry.id   a73c5a1f2ba899c7fb362691612e1c38
#
_cell.length_a   1.000
_cell.length_b   1.000
_cell.length_c   1.000
_cell.angle_alpha   90.00
_cell.angle_beta   90.00
_cell.angle_gamma   90.00
#
_symmetry.space_group_name_H-M   'P 1'
#
loop_
_entity.id
_entity.type
_entity.pdbx_description
1 polymer ?
#
loop_
_entity_poly.entity_id
_entity_poly.type
_entity_poly.pdbx_seq_one_letter_code
_entity_poly.pdbx_strand_id
1 'polypeptide(L)'
;MFQSIAGSTKDSSPFQASFCVDLHVHSCHSTCPSQWILQKIGCGESYTPPRKIYDIARARGMNYVTITDHDTISGALEIAHLPQAFISEEISAYFPDDKCEVHVLAWNITEAQHREISSLRHNIFELVPYLAGQGIAHACAHPLCAANNRLTIDHV
;
A
#
# COMPACT_ATOMS: atom_id res chain seq x y z
N MET A 1 13.08 61.33 7.72
CA MET A 1 11.71 60.80 7.75
C MET A 1 11.60 59.75 6.63
N PHE A 2 11.92 58.49 6.93
CA PHE A 2 11.88 57.37 5.97
C PHE A 2 10.68 56.54 6.30
N GLN A 3 9.69 56.48 5.38
CA GLN A 3 8.56 55.57 5.47
C GLN A 3 8.97 54.22 4.94
N SER A 4 8.87 53.18 5.77
CA SER A 4 8.99 51.78 5.44
C SER A 4 7.70 51.32 4.79
N ILE A 5 7.76 50.88 3.55
CA ILE A 5 6.67 50.18 2.86
C ILE A 5 6.90 48.70 3.06
N ALA A 6 6.24 48.08 4.06
CA ALA A 6 6.17 46.65 4.20
C ALA A 6 5.09 46.11 3.25
N GLY A 7 5.51 45.64 2.09
CA GLY A 7 4.67 44.87 1.16
C GLY A 7 4.51 43.46 1.68
N SER A 8 3.35 43.13 2.24
CA SER A 8 2.94 41.74 2.53
C SER A 8 2.56 41.08 1.23
N THR A 9 3.47 40.29 0.68
CA THR A 9 3.13 39.31 -0.37
C THR A 9 2.40 38.16 0.30
N LYS A 10 1.06 38.15 0.17
CA LYS A 10 0.27 36.95 0.43
C LYS A 10 0.65 35.93 -0.64
N ASP A 11 1.41 34.92 -0.22
CA ASP A 11 1.72 33.74 -1.00
C ASP A 11 0.42 32.95 -1.19
N SER A 12 -0.25 33.17 -2.30
CA SER A 12 -1.44 32.44 -2.72
C SER A 12 -1.03 31.21 -3.54
N SER A 13 -0.41 30.23 -2.87
CA SER A 13 -0.25 28.91 -3.45
C SER A 13 -1.61 28.21 -3.51
N PRO A 14 -2.11 27.82 -4.71
CA PRO A 14 -3.45 27.22 -4.84
C PRO A 14 -3.52 25.73 -4.41
N PHE A 15 -2.47 25.18 -3.79
CA PHE A 15 -2.39 23.80 -3.35
C PHE A 15 -2.14 23.69 -1.85
N GLN A 16 -3.19 23.92 -1.05
CA GLN A 16 -3.16 23.62 0.39
C GLN A 16 -4.39 22.80 0.84
N ALA A 17 -4.71 21.73 0.11
CA ALA A 17 -5.44 20.62 0.70
C ALA A 17 -4.39 19.54 1.03
N SER A 18 -3.85 19.55 2.24
CA SER A 18 -3.02 18.44 2.72
C SER A 18 -3.94 17.26 3.01
N PHE A 19 -3.87 16.22 2.19
CA PHE A 19 -4.54 14.96 2.45
C PHE A 19 -3.57 14.03 3.22
N CYS A 20 -4.10 13.40 4.27
CA CYS A 20 -3.36 12.41 5.05
C CYS A 20 -3.98 11.03 4.81
N VAL A 21 -3.14 10.07 4.47
CA VAL A 21 -3.51 8.66 4.30
C VAL A 21 -2.31 7.80 4.73
N ASP A 22 -2.59 6.70 5.42
CA ASP A 22 -1.62 5.63 5.62
C ASP A 22 -1.80 4.63 4.47
N LEU A 23 -0.77 4.48 3.65
CA LEU A 23 -0.81 3.72 2.40
C LEU A 23 -0.29 2.29 2.55
N HIS A 24 0.13 1.86 3.76
CA HIS A 24 0.63 0.52 4.02
C HIS A 24 0.18 0.05 5.41
N VAL A 25 -0.92 -0.70 5.45
CA VAL A 25 -1.56 -1.15 6.70
C VAL A 25 -2.09 -2.57 6.53
N HIS A 26 -1.79 -3.43 7.50
CA HIS A 26 -2.25 -4.83 7.52
C HIS A 26 -3.35 -5.07 8.55
N SER A 27 -4.36 -5.83 8.15
CA SER A 27 -5.43 -6.31 9.00
C SER A 27 -5.23 -7.77 9.41
N CYS A 28 -6.18 -8.31 10.17
CA CYS A 28 -6.20 -9.73 10.53
C CYS A 28 -6.42 -10.68 9.33
N HIS A 29 -6.65 -10.16 8.13
CA HIS A 29 -6.70 -10.95 6.90
C HIS A 29 -5.32 -11.17 6.26
N SER A 30 -4.30 -10.44 6.70
CA SER A 30 -2.92 -10.64 6.24
C SER A 30 -2.33 -11.88 6.93
N THR A 31 -2.14 -12.95 6.15
CA THR A 31 -1.76 -14.28 6.67
C THR A 31 -0.28 -14.62 6.47
N CYS A 32 0.49 -13.72 5.85
CA CYS A 32 1.89 -13.94 5.52
C CYS A 32 2.82 -13.08 6.37
N PRO A 33 3.12 -13.47 7.65
CA PRO A 33 4.14 -12.77 8.43
C PRO A 33 5.50 -12.91 7.76
N SER A 34 6.31 -11.85 7.79
CA SER A 34 7.63 -11.77 7.17
C SER A 34 8.65 -12.81 7.67
N GLN A 35 8.40 -13.46 8.82
CA GLN A 35 9.25 -14.52 9.36
C GLN A 35 8.67 -15.90 9.08
N TRP A 36 9.42 -16.73 8.35
CA TRP A 36 9.02 -18.09 7.97
C TRP A 36 8.60 -18.99 9.15
N ILE A 37 9.19 -18.76 10.35
CA ILE A 37 8.85 -19.52 11.55
C ILE A 37 7.44 -19.17 12.04
N LEU A 38 7.04 -17.89 11.94
CA LEU A 38 5.71 -17.42 12.31
C LEU A 38 4.65 -17.97 11.35
N GLN A 39 4.97 -18.07 10.05
CA GLN A 39 4.12 -18.73 9.07
C GLN A 39 3.87 -20.19 9.44
N LYS A 40 4.92 -20.92 9.83
CA LYS A 40 4.81 -22.34 10.22
C LYS A 40 3.94 -22.60 11.45
N ILE A 41 3.90 -21.67 12.40
CA ILE A 41 3.06 -21.80 13.61
C ILE A 41 1.70 -21.13 13.47
N GLY A 42 1.36 -20.65 12.25
CA GLY A 42 0.04 -20.05 11.95
C GLY A 42 -0.17 -18.68 12.62
N CYS A 43 0.88 -17.96 12.98
CA CYS A 43 0.75 -16.57 13.43
C CYS A 43 0.34 -15.68 12.27
N GLY A 44 -0.68 -14.84 12.47
CA GLY A 44 -1.02 -13.77 11.55
C GLY A 44 0.00 -12.63 11.65
N GLU A 45 0.15 -11.86 10.58
CA GLU A 45 0.98 -10.65 10.57
C GLU A 45 0.36 -9.54 11.41
N SER A 46 -0.96 -9.43 11.37
CA SER A 46 -1.73 -8.49 12.17
C SER A 46 -2.96 -9.17 12.77
N TYR A 47 -3.40 -8.69 13.92
CA TYR A 47 -4.62 -9.15 14.59
C TYR A 47 -5.71 -8.09 14.66
N THR A 48 -5.49 -6.94 14.00
CA THR A 48 -6.42 -5.82 14.06
C THR A 48 -7.53 -6.00 13.03
N PRO A 49 -8.82 -6.02 13.46
CA PRO A 49 -9.94 -6.09 12.53
C PRO A 49 -9.99 -4.86 11.62
N PRO A 50 -10.40 -4.99 10.33
CA PRO A 50 -10.49 -3.92 9.36
C PRO A 50 -11.26 -2.70 9.86
N ARG A 51 -12.41 -2.89 10.48
CA ARG A 51 -13.22 -1.80 11.04
C ARG A 51 -12.47 -1.00 12.09
N LYS A 52 -11.70 -1.66 12.97
CA LYS A 52 -10.90 -0.97 13.99
C LYS A 52 -9.77 -0.14 13.37
N ILE A 53 -9.15 -0.63 12.29
CA ILE A 53 -8.15 0.13 11.52
C ILE A 53 -8.79 1.42 10.99
N TYR A 54 -9.95 1.30 10.35
CA TYR A 54 -10.67 2.46 9.83
C TYR A 54 -10.98 3.47 10.94
N ASP A 55 -11.57 3.03 12.05
CA ASP A 55 -11.96 3.93 13.14
C ASP A 55 -10.74 4.64 13.76
N ILE A 56 -9.60 3.95 13.93
CA ILE A 56 -8.35 4.55 14.43
C ILE A 56 -7.79 5.55 13.43
N ALA A 57 -7.72 5.21 12.15
CA ALA A 57 -7.20 6.11 11.11
C ALA A 57 -8.04 7.41 11.04
N ARG A 58 -9.36 7.29 11.05
CA ARG A 58 -10.27 8.46 11.08
C ARG A 58 -10.10 9.30 12.34
N ALA A 59 -9.96 8.65 13.51
CA ALA A 59 -9.72 9.35 14.79
C ALA A 59 -8.36 10.09 14.82
N ARG A 60 -7.37 9.59 14.07
CA ARG A 60 -6.06 10.25 13.88
C ARG A 60 -6.05 11.34 12.82
N GLY A 61 -7.19 11.63 12.20
CA GLY A 61 -7.32 12.70 11.20
C GLY A 61 -6.96 12.29 9.78
N MET A 62 -6.83 10.99 9.48
CA MET A 62 -6.65 10.53 8.11
C MET A 62 -7.87 10.88 7.25
N ASN A 63 -7.63 11.47 6.08
CA ASN A 63 -8.67 11.83 5.13
C ASN A 63 -9.20 10.61 4.38
N TYR A 64 -8.31 9.70 4.03
CA TYR A 64 -8.61 8.44 3.36
C TYR A 64 -8.07 7.27 4.16
N VAL A 65 -8.67 6.09 3.98
CA VAL A 65 -8.29 4.85 4.66
C VAL A 65 -8.23 3.72 3.65
N THR A 66 -7.15 2.95 3.70
CA THR A 66 -7.03 1.69 2.96
C THR A 66 -6.42 0.61 3.82
N ILE A 67 -6.48 -0.62 3.34
CA ILE A 67 -5.83 -1.79 3.92
C ILE A 67 -5.11 -2.49 2.78
N THR A 68 -3.89 -2.93 3.03
CA THR A 68 -2.97 -3.53 2.07
C THR A 68 -2.53 -4.90 2.54
N ASP A 69 -3.47 -5.80 2.80
CA ASP A 69 -3.18 -7.17 3.21
C ASP A 69 -2.43 -7.93 2.10
N HIS A 70 -1.55 -8.86 2.49
CA HIS A 70 -0.79 -9.66 1.54
C HIS A 70 -1.69 -10.54 0.68
N ASP A 71 -1.60 -10.34 -0.65
CA ASP A 71 -2.24 -11.17 -1.68
C ASP A 71 -3.77 -11.31 -1.54
N THR A 72 -4.41 -10.39 -0.81
CA THR A 72 -5.86 -10.39 -0.60
C THR A 72 -6.41 -8.98 -0.41
N ILE A 73 -7.61 -8.76 -0.90
CA ILE A 73 -8.37 -7.53 -0.68
C ILE A 73 -9.49 -7.71 0.36
N SER A 74 -9.55 -8.85 1.06
CA SER A 74 -10.66 -9.18 1.97
C SER A 74 -10.82 -8.14 3.08
N GLY A 75 -9.72 -7.71 3.70
CA GLY A 75 -9.76 -6.66 4.73
C GLY A 75 -10.21 -5.31 4.19
N ALA A 76 -9.74 -4.92 3.00
CA ALA A 76 -10.14 -3.70 2.34
C ALA A 76 -11.64 -3.72 1.93
N LEU A 77 -12.14 -4.86 1.46
CA LEU A 77 -13.56 -5.03 1.10
C LEU A 77 -14.51 -4.87 2.31
N GLU A 78 -14.10 -5.30 3.51
CA GLU A 78 -14.92 -5.12 4.71
C GLU A 78 -15.22 -3.65 5.01
N ILE A 79 -14.32 -2.74 4.64
CA ILE A 79 -14.46 -1.28 4.88
C ILE A 79 -14.79 -0.48 3.62
N ALA A 80 -14.81 -1.08 2.44
CA ALA A 80 -14.99 -0.38 1.16
C ALA A 80 -16.31 0.42 1.06
N HIS A 81 -17.33 0.02 1.83
CA HIS A 81 -18.61 0.73 1.91
C HIS A 81 -18.57 1.99 2.81
N LEU A 82 -17.48 2.23 3.53
CA LEU A 82 -17.34 3.36 4.45
C LEU A 82 -16.81 4.60 3.71
N PRO A 83 -17.14 5.83 4.18
CA PRO A 83 -16.68 7.07 3.55
C PRO A 83 -15.15 7.14 3.45
N GLN A 84 -14.64 7.55 2.28
CA GLN A 84 -13.21 7.71 1.98
C GLN A 84 -12.36 6.43 2.19
N ALA A 85 -12.97 5.27 2.22
CA ALA A 85 -12.25 4.00 2.13
C ALA A 85 -12.04 3.61 0.66
N PHE A 86 -10.92 2.96 0.34
CA PHE A 86 -10.63 2.43 -0.98
C PHE A 86 -9.88 1.11 -0.90
N ILE A 87 -9.99 0.29 -1.94
CA ILE A 87 -9.43 -1.07 -1.98
C ILE A 87 -7.98 -1.00 -2.44
N SER A 88 -7.10 -1.71 -1.73
CA SER A 88 -5.68 -1.85 -2.05
C SER A 88 -5.18 -3.22 -1.60
N GLU A 89 -3.99 -3.60 -2.03
CA GLU A 89 -3.31 -4.80 -1.55
C GLU A 89 -1.80 -4.64 -1.58
N GLU A 90 -1.09 -5.45 -0.81
CA GLU A 90 0.33 -5.71 -0.95
C GLU A 90 0.52 -7.04 -1.67
N ILE A 91 1.18 -7.01 -2.81
CA ILE A 91 1.35 -8.13 -3.72
C ILE A 91 2.71 -8.77 -3.46
N SER A 92 2.74 -10.05 -3.11
CA SER A 92 3.97 -10.85 -3.11
C SER A 92 4.29 -11.23 -4.55
N ALA A 93 5.15 -10.44 -5.19
CA ALA A 93 5.58 -10.64 -6.57
C ALA A 93 6.94 -11.31 -6.66
N TYR A 94 7.26 -11.94 -7.80
CA TYR A 94 8.47 -12.73 -7.95
C TYR A 94 9.24 -12.36 -9.21
N PHE A 95 10.57 -12.31 -9.09
CA PHE A 95 11.45 -12.31 -10.25
C PHE A 95 11.48 -13.73 -10.85
N PRO A 96 11.24 -13.89 -12.18
CA PRO A 96 11.10 -15.22 -12.77
C PRO A 96 12.38 -16.05 -12.76
N ASP A 97 13.56 -15.40 -12.82
CA ASP A 97 14.86 -16.04 -12.99
C ASP A 97 15.33 -16.77 -11.73
N ASP A 98 15.22 -16.14 -10.57
CA ASP A 98 15.76 -16.64 -9.29
C ASP A 98 14.69 -16.83 -8.20
N LYS A 99 13.43 -16.49 -8.50
CA LYS A 99 12.30 -16.50 -7.56
C LYS A 99 12.52 -15.59 -6.35
N CYS A 100 13.31 -14.52 -6.52
CA CYS A 100 13.40 -13.49 -5.51
C CYS A 100 12.04 -12.84 -5.33
N GLU A 101 11.58 -12.74 -4.10
CA GLU A 101 10.31 -12.11 -3.74
C GLU A 101 10.51 -10.62 -3.54
N VAL A 102 9.56 -9.83 -4.05
CA VAL A 102 9.44 -8.40 -3.84
C VAL A 102 7.99 -8.04 -3.56
N HIS A 103 7.77 -7.14 -2.62
CA HIS A 103 6.43 -6.68 -2.31
C HIS A 103 6.10 -5.42 -3.11
N VAL A 104 4.92 -5.42 -3.72
CA VAL A 104 4.41 -4.29 -4.51
C VAL A 104 3.07 -3.86 -3.96
N LEU A 105 2.99 -2.62 -3.50
CA LEU A 105 1.73 -2.00 -3.10
C LEU A 105 0.97 -1.56 -4.35
N ALA A 106 -0.32 -1.88 -4.42
CA ALA A 106 -1.23 -1.43 -5.46
C ALA A 106 -2.45 -0.76 -4.81
N TRP A 107 -2.74 0.48 -5.19
CA TRP A 107 -3.77 1.28 -4.55
C TRP A 107 -4.94 1.58 -5.48
N ASN A 108 -6.13 1.66 -4.88
CA ASN A 108 -7.40 1.99 -5.54
C ASN A 108 -7.73 1.04 -6.69
N ILE A 109 -7.64 -0.25 -6.42
CA ILE A 109 -7.92 -1.32 -7.36
C ILE A 109 -9.36 -1.83 -7.24
N THR A 110 -9.82 -2.50 -8.27
CA THR A 110 -11.09 -3.23 -8.31
C THR A 110 -10.89 -4.71 -8.04
N GLU A 111 -11.96 -5.43 -7.70
CA GLU A 111 -11.92 -6.90 -7.57
C GLU A 111 -11.50 -7.60 -8.88
N ALA A 112 -11.83 -7.03 -10.04
CA ALA A 112 -11.41 -7.57 -11.33
C ALA A 112 -9.90 -7.42 -11.52
N GLN A 113 -9.35 -6.26 -11.16
CA GLN A 113 -7.91 -6.02 -11.20
C GLN A 113 -7.14 -6.89 -10.20
N HIS A 114 -7.68 -7.10 -8.98
CA HIS A 114 -7.09 -8.04 -8.02
C HIS A 114 -6.97 -9.46 -8.60
N ARG A 115 -8.00 -9.97 -9.29
CA ARG A 115 -7.92 -11.30 -9.92
C ARG A 115 -6.84 -11.38 -10.99
N GLU A 116 -6.68 -10.34 -11.80
CA GLU A 116 -5.63 -10.28 -12.81
C GLU A 116 -4.24 -10.16 -12.18
N ILE A 117 -4.07 -9.29 -11.18
CA ILE A 117 -2.84 -9.15 -10.39
C ILE A 117 -2.42 -10.51 -9.81
N SER A 118 -3.38 -11.26 -9.22
CA SER A 118 -3.10 -12.57 -8.64
C SER A 118 -2.57 -13.58 -9.68
N SER A 119 -2.95 -13.45 -10.94
CA SER A 119 -2.41 -14.30 -12.02
C SER A 119 -1.02 -13.87 -12.47
N LEU A 120 -0.73 -12.56 -12.46
CA LEU A 120 0.51 -11.97 -12.97
C LEU A 120 1.65 -11.90 -11.94
N ARG A 121 1.35 -12.00 -10.64
CA ARG A 121 2.34 -11.80 -9.57
C ARG A 121 3.54 -12.74 -9.60
N HIS A 122 3.45 -13.85 -10.32
CA HIS A 122 4.55 -14.82 -10.47
C HIS A 122 5.68 -14.34 -11.39
N ASN A 123 5.47 -13.19 -12.07
CA ASN A 123 6.44 -12.54 -12.93
C ASN A 123 6.32 -11.02 -12.81
N ILE A 124 7.25 -10.39 -12.09
CA ILE A 124 7.27 -8.94 -11.86
C ILE A 124 7.33 -8.15 -13.18
N PHE A 125 7.98 -8.70 -14.22
CA PHE A 125 8.11 -8.05 -15.53
C PHE A 125 6.79 -8.08 -16.36
N GLU A 126 5.79 -8.87 -15.93
CA GLU A 126 4.43 -8.82 -16.48
C GLU A 126 3.51 -7.98 -15.58
N LEU A 127 3.66 -8.11 -14.27
CA LEU A 127 2.84 -7.40 -13.28
C LEU A 127 3.00 -5.87 -13.39
N VAL A 128 4.24 -5.35 -13.36
CA VAL A 128 4.47 -3.90 -13.35
C VAL A 128 3.96 -3.21 -14.61
N PRO A 129 4.21 -3.72 -15.85
CA PRO A 129 3.59 -3.17 -17.05
C PRO A 129 2.06 -3.21 -17.04
N TYR A 130 1.45 -4.26 -16.48
CA TYR A 130 0.00 -4.32 -16.30
C TYR A 130 -0.49 -3.20 -15.39
N LEU A 131 0.08 -3.05 -14.19
CA LEU A 131 -0.30 -2.01 -13.24
C LEU A 131 -0.18 -0.61 -13.88
N ALA A 132 0.93 -0.34 -14.54
CA ALA A 132 1.17 0.92 -15.24
C ALA A 132 0.16 1.13 -16.39
N GLY A 133 -0.10 0.10 -17.20
CA GLY A 133 -1.03 0.15 -18.32
C GLY A 133 -2.49 0.36 -17.89
N GLN A 134 -2.85 -0.10 -16.70
CA GLN A 134 -4.17 0.14 -16.09
C GLN A 134 -4.25 1.48 -15.34
N GLY A 135 -3.16 2.25 -15.24
CA GLY A 135 -3.11 3.49 -14.46
C GLY A 135 -3.25 3.27 -12.95
N ILE A 136 -2.92 2.07 -12.46
CA ILE A 136 -2.96 1.74 -11.03
C ILE A 136 -1.73 2.36 -10.37
N ALA A 137 -1.94 3.19 -9.35
CA ALA A 137 -0.86 3.70 -8.52
C ALA A 137 -0.21 2.53 -7.76
N HIS A 138 1.11 2.41 -7.86
CA HIS A 138 1.86 1.31 -7.23
C HIS A 138 3.26 1.73 -6.83
N ALA A 139 3.85 1.01 -5.90
CA ALA A 139 5.25 1.20 -5.47
C ALA A 139 5.83 -0.09 -4.89
N CYS A 140 7.16 -0.21 -4.94
CA CYS A 140 7.86 -1.26 -4.20
C CYS A 140 7.78 -0.98 -2.69
N ALA A 141 7.31 -1.95 -1.92
CA ALA A 141 7.27 -1.87 -0.46
C ALA A 141 8.63 -2.25 0.12
N HIS A 142 9.10 -1.47 1.13
CA HIS A 142 10.30 -1.74 1.94
C HIS A 142 11.44 -2.52 1.22
N PRO A 143 11.94 -2.06 0.06
CA PRO A 143 12.85 -2.82 -0.80
C PRO A 143 14.18 -3.18 -0.16
N LEU A 144 14.58 -2.48 0.89
CA LEU A 144 15.82 -2.73 1.65
C LEU A 144 15.57 -3.41 3.00
N CYS A 145 14.39 -3.98 3.21
CA CYS A 145 14.10 -4.69 4.45
C CYS A 145 14.87 -6.01 4.54
N ALA A 146 15.52 -6.24 5.69
CA ALA A 146 16.29 -7.47 5.94
C ALA A 146 15.43 -8.76 5.91
N ALA A 147 14.12 -8.66 5.96
CA ALA A 147 13.20 -9.79 5.82
C ALA A 147 13.26 -10.40 4.41
N ASN A 148 13.68 -9.63 3.42
CA ASN A 148 13.86 -10.07 2.04
C ASN A 148 15.36 -10.20 1.69
N ASN A 149 16.00 -11.23 2.23
CA ASN A 149 17.45 -11.45 2.14
C ASN A 149 17.99 -11.68 0.71
N ARG A 150 17.13 -11.77 -0.30
CA ARG A 150 17.49 -12.03 -1.69
C ARG A 150 17.39 -10.80 -2.57
N LEU A 151 16.61 -9.80 -2.16
CA LEU A 151 16.46 -8.58 -2.94
C LEU A 151 17.74 -7.75 -2.88
N THR A 152 18.34 -7.49 -4.03
CA THR A 152 19.54 -6.67 -4.18
C THR A 152 19.24 -5.42 -5.00
N ILE A 153 20.19 -4.49 -5.04
CA ILE A 153 20.05 -3.27 -5.85
C ILE A 153 19.92 -3.59 -7.36
N ASP A 154 20.39 -4.75 -7.79
CA ASP A 154 20.30 -5.18 -9.18
C ASP A 154 18.89 -5.62 -9.59
N HIS A 155 18.01 -5.85 -8.61
CA HIS A 155 16.59 -6.20 -8.83
C HIS A 155 15.69 -4.97 -8.90
N VAL A 156 16.08 -3.84 -8.33
CA VAL A 156 15.28 -2.63 -8.15
C VAL A 156 15.87 -1.46 -8.94
#